data_f50b504e19af15fbd53bde407cbb9c6f
#
_entry.id   f50b504e19af15fbd53bde407cbb9c6f
#
_cell.length_a   1.000
_cell.length_b   1.000
_cell.length_c   1.000
_cell.angle_alpha   90.00
_cell.angle_beta   90.00
_cell.angle_gamma   90.00
#
_symmetry.space_group_name_H-M   'P 1'
#
loop_
_entity.id
_entity.type
_entity.pdbx_description
1 polymer ?
#
loop_
_entity_poly.entity_id
_entity_poly.type
_entity_poly.pdbx_seq_one_letter_code
_entity_poly.pdbx_strand_id
1 'polypeptide(L)'
;MADYGAQLLWLRGEQDFLGNRYSRRHMLRFDGGVEIAASSSPHVVPVPMSDPAAVDPEEAFVAALASCHLLWFLSIAARRKFCVDSYADSPLGVMARNSEGKLAMTVVTLRPQVAFSGSRLPTPAEVVEMHHQAHAECFIANSVKTEVRCEPVFAAGTADSSTDD
;
A
#
# COMPACT_ATOMS: atom_id res chain seq x y z
N MET A 1 -19.99 2.18 -15.48
CA MET A 1 -18.96 3.12 -14.97
C MET A 1 -19.18 3.23 -13.47
N ALA A 2 -18.14 3.17 -12.66
CA ALA A 2 -18.24 3.30 -11.20
C ALA A 2 -17.42 4.53 -10.77
N ASP A 3 -17.96 5.33 -9.85
CA ASP A 3 -17.31 6.53 -9.34
C ASP A 3 -16.84 6.26 -7.91
N TYR A 4 -15.68 6.78 -7.56
CA TYR A 4 -15.07 6.65 -6.24
C TYR A 4 -14.75 8.05 -5.72
N GLY A 5 -15.13 8.36 -4.48
CA GLY A 5 -15.00 9.70 -3.94
C GLY A 5 -14.48 9.72 -2.51
N ALA A 6 -13.85 10.83 -2.16
CA ALA A 6 -13.52 11.21 -0.79
C ALA A 6 -13.77 12.71 -0.61
N GLN A 7 -14.10 13.11 0.61
CA GLN A 7 -14.22 14.49 1.00
C GLN A 7 -13.02 14.88 1.86
N LEU A 8 -12.50 16.09 1.63
CA LEU A 8 -11.41 16.64 2.43
C LEU A 8 -11.89 17.94 3.08
N LEU A 9 -11.60 18.09 4.38
CA LEU A 9 -11.91 19.30 5.12
C LEU A 9 -10.69 19.78 5.90
N TRP A 10 -10.19 20.96 5.56
CA TRP A 10 -9.19 21.69 6.33
C TRP A 10 -9.76 23.03 6.76
N LEU A 11 -9.51 23.44 7.98
CA LEU A 11 -9.94 24.71 8.54
C LEU A 11 -8.73 25.47 9.09
N ARG A 12 -8.55 26.71 8.64
CA ARG A 12 -7.48 27.58 9.13
C ARG A 12 -7.66 27.93 10.62
N GLY A 13 -8.89 28.17 11.04
CA GLY A 13 -9.14 28.78 12.36
C GLY A 13 -8.45 30.16 12.45
N GLU A 14 -7.75 30.38 13.56
CA GLU A 14 -7.01 31.64 13.83
C GLU A 14 -5.53 31.55 13.51
N GLN A 15 -5.09 30.50 12.79
CA GLN A 15 -3.69 30.28 12.49
C GLN A 15 -3.12 31.30 11.49
N ASP A 16 -1.83 31.59 11.62
CA ASP A 16 -1.09 32.47 10.73
C ASP A 16 -0.78 31.81 9.39
N PHE A 17 -1.74 31.89 8.47
CA PHE A 17 -1.63 31.27 7.15
C PHE A 17 -0.55 31.92 6.28
N LEU A 18 -0.54 33.25 6.22
CA LEU A 18 0.40 33.99 5.39
C LEU A 18 1.84 33.90 5.89
N GLY A 19 2.03 33.77 7.20
CA GLY A 19 3.34 33.47 7.78
C GLY A 19 3.76 32.00 7.68
N ASN A 20 2.98 31.16 6.98
CA ASN A 20 3.21 29.72 6.81
C ASN A 20 3.29 28.93 8.14
N ARG A 21 2.66 29.46 9.20
CA ARG A 21 2.58 28.88 10.54
C ARG A 21 1.19 28.34 10.82
N TYR A 22 0.76 27.35 10.03
CA TYR A 22 -0.54 26.71 10.16
C TYR A 22 -0.40 25.19 10.13
N SER A 23 -1.30 24.48 10.83
CA SER A 23 -1.36 23.03 10.83
C SER A 23 -1.83 22.50 9.47
N ARG A 24 -1.17 21.45 8.99
CA ARG A 24 -1.58 20.69 7.80
C ARG A 24 -2.58 19.60 8.14
N ARG A 25 -2.97 19.50 9.40
CA ARG A 25 -3.98 18.52 9.83
C ARG A 25 -5.32 18.83 9.18
N HIS A 26 -5.89 17.83 8.57
CA HIS A 26 -7.20 17.87 7.90
C HIS A 26 -7.93 16.55 8.11
N MET A 27 -9.17 16.47 7.65
CA MET A 27 -9.99 15.27 7.75
C MET A 27 -10.27 14.72 6.36
N LEU A 28 -10.09 13.40 6.19
CA LEU A 28 -10.59 12.63 5.06
C LEU A 28 -11.87 11.92 5.49
N ARG A 29 -12.91 12.01 4.67
CA ARG A 29 -14.16 11.26 4.86
C ARG A 29 -14.47 10.47 3.61
N PHE A 30 -14.74 9.20 3.78
CA PHE A 30 -15.11 8.27 2.72
C PHE A 30 -16.62 8.03 2.69
N ASP A 31 -17.12 7.50 1.58
CA ASP A 31 -18.56 7.28 1.31
C ASP A 31 -19.23 6.34 2.34
N GLY A 32 -18.48 5.35 2.87
CA GLY A 32 -18.92 4.47 3.95
C GLY A 32 -18.99 5.13 5.35
N GLY A 33 -18.71 6.44 5.47
CA GLY A 33 -18.75 7.19 6.72
C GLY A 33 -17.48 7.11 7.57
N VAL A 34 -16.43 6.42 7.10
CA VAL A 34 -15.14 6.38 7.79
C VAL A 34 -14.47 7.74 7.69
N GLU A 35 -13.99 8.27 8.81
CA GLU A 35 -13.19 9.48 8.90
C GLU A 35 -11.78 9.16 9.37
N ILE A 36 -10.78 9.75 8.69
CA ILE A 36 -9.37 9.57 8.99
C ILE A 36 -8.73 10.93 9.15
N ALA A 37 -8.02 11.15 10.27
CA ALA A 37 -7.18 12.32 10.44
C ALA A 37 -5.96 12.20 9.51
N ALA A 38 -5.74 13.23 8.72
CA ALA A 38 -4.63 13.31 7.78
C ALA A 38 -3.80 14.57 8.00
N SER A 39 -2.53 14.55 7.58
CA SER A 39 -1.61 15.67 7.63
C SER A 39 -0.54 15.50 6.55
N SER A 40 0.34 16.47 6.39
CA SER A 40 1.57 16.23 5.64
C SER A 40 2.55 15.40 6.47
N SER A 41 3.43 14.67 5.80
CA SER A 41 4.54 13.98 6.42
C SER A 41 5.45 14.96 7.18
N PRO A 42 5.98 14.61 8.37
CA PRO A 42 7.01 15.39 9.06
C PRO A 42 8.31 15.53 8.26
N HIS A 43 8.54 14.66 7.28
CA HIS A 43 9.67 14.77 6.36
C HIS A 43 9.50 15.90 5.33
N VAL A 44 8.27 16.33 5.09
CA VAL A 44 7.91 17.40 4.14
C VAL A 44 7.67 18.72 4.86
N VAL A 45 6.90 18.68 5.94
CA VAL A 45 6.61 19.85 6.79
C VAL A 45 6.95 19.52 8.23
N PRO A 46 7.87 20.28 8.87
CA PRO A 46 8.29 19.98 10.24
C PRO A 46 7.16 20.16 11.26
N VAL A 47 7.23 19.43 12.36
CA VAL A 47 6.39 19.65 13.57
C VAL A 47 6.65 21.08 14.08
N PRO A 48 5.65 21.80 14.59
CA PRO A 48 4.26 21.38 14.88
C PRO A 48 3.28 21.61 13.74
N MET A 49 3.72 22.03 12.55
CA MET A 49 2.82 22.28 11.42
C MET A 49 2.36 21.01 10.72
N SER A 50 3.05 19.88 10.91
CA SER A 50 2.55 18.52 10.60
C SER A 50 2.12 17.79 11.87
N ASP A 51 1.35 16.73 11.73
CA ASP A 51 0.92 15.84 12.81
C ASP A 51 1.39 14.41 12.51
N PRO A 52 2.42 13.91 13.23
CA PRO A 52 2.95 12.56 12.99
C PRO A 52 2.00 11.42 13.41
N ALA A 53 0.89 11.75 14.11
CA ALA A 53 -0.15 10.77 14.47
C ALA A 53 -1.26 10.67 13.43
N ALA A 54 -1.21 11.50 12.39
CA ALA A 54 -2.18 11.50 11.29
C ALA A 54 -1.57 10.85 10.04
N VAL A 55 -2.41 10.26 9.20
CA VAL A 55 -1.97 9.62 7.95
C VAL A 55 -1.52 10.67 6.94
N ASP A 56 -0.33 10.49 6.36
CA ASP A 56 0.11 11.35 5.28
C ASP A 56 -0.26 10.78 3.87
N PRO A 57 -0.25 11.62 2.83
CA PRO A 57 -0.62 11.20 1.48
C PRO A 57 0.27 10.08 0.92
N GLU A 58 1.54 10.07 1.29
CA GLU A 58 2.52 9.07 0.87
C GLU A 58 2.23 7.72 1.49
N GLU A 59 1.90 7.67 2.79
CA GLU A 59 1.43 6.47 3.50
C GLU A 59 0.11 5.96 2.92
N ALA A 60 -0.84 6.86 2.69
CA ALA A 60 -2.12 6.50 2.09
C ALA A 60 -1.94 5.89 0.69
N PHE A 61 -1.02 6.42 -0.12
CA PHE A 61 -0.69 5.91 -1.44
C PHE A 61 -0.10 4.49 -1.38
N VAL A 62 0.86 4.27 -0.48
CA VAL A 62 1.47 2.94 -0.26
C VAL A 62 0.41 1.94 0.22
N ALA A 63 -0.44 2.34 1.17
CA ALA A 63 -1.52 1.50 1.68
C ALA A 63 -2.55 1.14 0.60
N ALA A 64 -2.89 2.07 -0.30
CA ALA A 64 -3.81 1.82 -1.40
C ALA A 64 -3.28 0.78 -2.38
N LEU A 65 -1.99 0.84 -2.73
CA LEU A 65 -1.31 -0.15 -3.57
C LEU A 65 -1.31 -1.54 -2.92
N ALA A 66 -0.91 -1.63 -1.65
CA ALA A 66 -0.86 -2.88 -0.91
C ALA A 66 -2.25 -3.51 -0.74
N SER A 67 -3.25 -2.70 -0.40
CA SER A 67 -4.64 -3.15 -0.24
C SER A 67 -5.22 -3.69 -1.55
N CYS A 68 -5.02 -2.99 -2.66
CA CYS A 68 -5.48 -3.44 -3.97
C CYS A 68 -4.84 -4.78 -4.36
N HIS A 69 -3.53 -4.92 -4.16
CA HIS A 69 -2.79 -6.16 -4.42
C HIS A 69 -3.31 -7.33 -3.55
N LEU A 70 -3.49 -7.09 -2.24
CA LEU A 70 -4.06 -8.05 -1.30
C LEU A 70 -5.41 -8.61 -1.80
N LEU A 71 -6.34 -7.72 -2.17
CA LEU A 71 -7.70 -8.12 -2.59
C LEU A 71 -7.66 -8.98 -3.86
N TRP A 72 -6.80 -8.64 -4.82
CA TRP A 72 -6.60 -9.43 -6.01
C TRP A 72 -5.95 -10.79 -5.71
N PHE A 73 -4.93 -10.82 -4.86
CA PHE A 73 -4.29 -12.05 -4.42
C PHE A 73 -5.28 -13.02 -3.77
N LEU A 74 -6.09 -12.54 -2.83
CA LEU A 74 -7.12 -13.36 -2.17
C LEU A 74 -8.13 -13.92 -3.18
N SER A 75 -8.58 -13.11 -4.13
CA SER A 75 -9.49 -13.55 -5.19
C SER A 75 -8.87 -14.65 -6.07
N ILE A 76 -7.60 -14.49 -6.44
CA ILE A 76 -6.86 -15.47 -7.25
C ILE A 76 -6.65 -16.77 -6.49
N ALA A 77 -6.20 -16.69 -5.23
CA ALA A 77 -5.99 -17.85 -4.37
C ALA A 77 -7.29 -18.68 -4.21
N ALA A 78 -8.41 -18.00 -3.94
CA ALA A 78 -9.71 -18.65 -3.81
C ALA A 78 -10.14 -19.34 -5.11
N ARG A 79 -9.96 -18.72 -6.27
CA ARG A 79 -10.25 -19.33 -7.58
C ARG A 79 -9.39 -20.56 -7.85
N ARG A 80 -8.12 -20.54 -7.42
CA ARG A 80 -7.19 -21.67 -7.51
C ARG A 80 -7.41 -22.73 -6.42
N LYS A 81 -8.39 -22.53 -5.53
CA LYS A 81 -8.72 -23.46 -4.42
C LYS A 81 -7.62 -23.58 -3.37
N PHE A 82 -6.86 -22.55 -3.15
CA PHE A 82 -5.98 -22.40 -2.00
C PHE A 82 -6.68 -21.64 -0.88
N CYS A 83 -6.64 -22.19 0.33
CA CYS A 83 -7.21 -21.55 1.52
C CYS A 83 -6.15 -20.65 2.17
N VAL A 84 -6.37 -19.35 2.15
CA VAL A 84 -5.51 -18.36 2.83
C VAL A 84 -6.04 -18.15 4.24
N ASP A 85 -5.21 -18.34 5.25
CA ASP A 85 -5.53 -18.07 6.66
C ASP A 85 -5.16 -16.65 7.08
N SER A 86 -4.00 -16.18 6.61
CA SER A 86 -3.56 -14.82 6.88
C SER A 86 -2.72 -14.26 5.74
N TYR A 87 -2.77 -12.95 5.61
CA TYR A 87 -1.94 -12.16 4.72
C TYR A 87 -1.44 -10.95 5.50
N ALA A 88 -0.13 -10.82 5.63
CA ALA A 88 0.51 -9.67 6.26
C ALA A 88 1.47 -9.04 5.26
N ASP A 89 1.48 -7.71 5.19
CA ASP A 89 2.39 -6.95 4.33
C ASP A 89 2.92 -5.75 5.10
N SER A 90 4.20 -5.45 4.90
CA SER A 90 4.86 -4.25 5.40
C SER A 90 5.48 -3.51 4.20
N PRO A 91 4.64 -2.89 3.38
CA PRO A 91 5.08 -2.23 2.16
C PRO A 91 5.94 -1.01 2.48
N LEU A 92 6.88 -0.71 1.58
CA LEU A 92 7.74 0.47 1.69
C LEU A 92 7.72 1.28 0.41
N GLY A 93 7.41 2.58 0.53
CA GLY A 93 7.50 3.54 -0.56
C GLY A 93 8.81 4.35 -0.50
N VAL A 94 9.38 4.65 -1.65
CA VAL A 94 10.59 5.48 -1.79
C VAL A 94 10.25 6.74 -2.58
N MET A 95 10.45 7.89 -1.94
CA MET A 95 10.37 9.18 -2.59
C MET A 95 11.75 9.58 -3.14
N ALA A 96 11.82 9.78 -4.44
CA ALA A 96 13.06 10.20 -5.12
C ALA A 96 12.71 11.14 -6.31
N ARG A 97 13.74 11.69 -6.95
CA ARG A 97 13.53 12.47 -8.18
C ARG A 97 13.24 11.53 -9.35
N ASN A 98 12.15 11.80 -10.05
CA ASN A 98 11.80 11.10 -11.28
C ASN A 98 12.62 11.62 -12.48
N SER A 99 12.37 11.09 -13.67
CA SER A 99 13.04 11.49 -14.92
C SER A 99 12.85 12.96 -15.31
N GLU A 100 11.83 13.62 -14.74
CA GLU A 100 11.55 15.05 -14.92
C GLU A 100 12.19 15.93 -13.83
N GLY A 101 12.97 15.33 -12.92
CA GLY A 101 13.62 16.01 -11.80
C GLY A 101 12.68 16.37 -10.62
N LYS A 102 11.42 15.94 -10.63
CA LYS A 102 10.45 16.19 -9.58
C LYS A 102 10.47 15.10 -8.53
N LEU A 103 10.27 15.46 -7.26
CA LEU A 103 10.04 14.48 -6.20
C LEU A 103 8.74 13.72 -6.47
N ALA A 104 8.83 12.39 -6.39
CA ALA A 104 7.71 11.48 -6.60
C ALA A 104 7.93 10.18 -5.83
N MET A 105 6.86 9.47 -5.54
CA MET A 105 6.94 8.08 -5.10
C MET A 105 7.39 7.24 -6.28
N THR A 106 8.69 6.97 -6.39
CA THR A 106 9.29 6.33 -7.57
C THR A 106 9.18 4.82 -7.53
N VAL A 107 9.24 4.23 -6.34
CA VAL A 107 9.15 2.78 -6.12
C VAL A 107 8.29 2.52 -4.90
N VAL A 108 7.42 1.51 -4.97
CA VAL A 108 6.76 0.89 -3.82
C VAL A 108 7.05 -0.60 -3.85
N THR A 109 7.62 -1.13 -2.78
CA THR A 109 7.91 -2.56 -2.63
C THR A 109 6.94 -3.17 -1.63
N LEU A 110 6.14 -4.13 -2.10
CA LEU A 110 5.27 -4.97 -1.28
C LEU A 110 6.08 -6.18 -0.79
N ARG A 111 5.89 -6.58 0.47
CA ARG A 111 6.56 -7.74 1.09
C ARG A 111 5.55 -8.65 1.77
N PRO A 112 4.62 -9.22 1.00
CA PRO A 112 3.56 -10.04 1.56
C PRO A 112 4.10 -11.35 2.11
N GLN A 113 3.62 -11.69 3.31
CA GLN A 113 3.77 -13.01 3.93
C GLN A 113 2.38 -13.62 4.05
N VAL A 114 2.19 -14.80 3.46
CA VAL A 114 0.88 -15.45 3.38
C VAL A 114 0.95 -16.82 4.04
N ALA A 115 -0.01 -17.09 4.93
CA ALA A 115 -0.20 -18.43 5.50
C ALA A 115 -1.37 -19.13 4.83
N PHE A 116 -1.21 -20.42 4.57
CA PHE A 116 -2.21 -21.26 3.93
C PHE A 116 -2.52 -22.49 4.76
N SER A 117 -3.75 -23.00 4.63
CA SER A 117 -4.18 -24.28 5.21
C SER A 117 -5.01 -25.09 4.21
N GLY A 118 -5.49 -26.26 4.68
CA GLY A 118 -6.34 -27.15 3.90
C GLY A 118 -5.58 -28.33 3.30
N SER A 119 -6.29 -29.11 2.49
CA SER A 119 -5.76 -30.36 1.91
C SER A 119 -4.78 -30.12 0.76
N ARG A 120 -4.76 -28.93 0.19
CA ARG A 120 -3.84 -28.51 -0.87
C ARG A 120 -3.17 -27.21 -0.49
N LEU A 121 -1.86 -27.25 -0.39
CA LEU A 121 -1.02 -26.07 -0.16
C LEU A 121 -0.33 -25.68 -1.48
N PRO A 122 -0.17 -24.36 -1.75
CA PRO A 122 0.58 -23.91 -2.92
C PRO A 122 2.09 -24.15 -2.71
N THR A 123 2.78 -24.45 -3.80
CA THR A 123 4.23 -24.38 -3.86
C THR A 123 4.71 -22.92 -3.83
N PRO A 124 5.96 -22.66 -3.47
CA PRO A 124 6.53 -21.31 -3.55
C PRO A 124 6.38 -20.67 -4.95
N ALA A 125 6.55 -21.44 -6.01
CA ALA A 125 6.38 -20.99 -7.39
C ALA A 125 4.91 -20.61 -7.68
N GLU A 126 3.94 -21.37 -7.18
CA GLU A 126 2.52 -21.03 -7.32
C GLU A 126 2.17 -19.74 -6.55
N VAL A 127 2.78 -19.52 -5.38
CA VAL A 127 2.59 -18.26 -4.62
C VAL A 127 3.15 -17.07 -5.40
N VAL A 128 4.37 -17.16 -5.93
CA VAL A 128 4.97 -16.11 -6.75
C VAL A 128 4.10 -15.82 -7.98
N GLU A 129 3.62 -16.84 -8.66
CA GLU A 129 2.74 -16.70 -9.83
C GLU A 129 1.41 -16.01 -9.48
N MET A 130 0.82 -16.32 -8.31
CA MET A 130 -0.39 -15.62 -7.84
C MET A 130 -0.13 -14.14 -7.55
N HIS A 131 1.05 -13.80 -7.03
CA HIS A 131 1.45 -12.40 -6.83
C HIS A 131 1.67 -11.67 -8.17
N HIS A 132 2.26 -12.30 -9.17
CA HIS A 132 2.40 -11.74 -10.52
C HIS A 132 1.03 -11.43 -11.13
N GLN A 133 0.08 -12.36 -11.02
CA GLN A 133 -1.28 -12.14 -11.50
C GLN A 133 -2.00 -11.02 -10.72
N ALA A 134 -1.85 -11.00 -9.39
CA ALA A 134 -2.42 -9.94 -8.56
C ALA A 134 -1.88 -8.56 -8.94
N HIS A 135 -0.58 -8.46 -9.24
CA HIS A 135 0.04 -7.22 -9.71
C HIS A 135 -0.53 -6.79 -11.08
N ALA A 136 -0.65 -7.71 -12.02
CA ALA A 136 -1.18 -7.42 -13.37
C ALA A 136 -2.64 -6.91 -13.32
N GLU A 137 -3.45 -7.44 -12.40
CA GLU A 137 -4.86 -7.08 -12.25
C GLU A 137 -5.09 -5.89 -11.28
N CYS A 138 -4.08 -5.45 -10.55
CA CYS A 138 -4.21 -4.39 -9.55
C CYS A 138 -4.56 -3.04 -10.21
N PHE A 139 -5.77 -2.55 -9.98
CA PHE A 139 -6.26 -1.29 -10.54
C PHE A 139 -5.38 -0.10 -10.17
N ILE A 140 -4.94 -0.05 -8.91
CA ILE A 140 -4.11 1.08 -8.43
C ILE A 140 -2.72 1.01 -9.06
N ALA A 141 -2.10 -0.18 -9.17
CA ALA A 141 -0.81 -0.33 -9.85
C ALA A 141 -0.89 0.07 -11.33
N ASN A 142 -2.00 -0.29 -12.01
CA ASN A 142 -2.24 0.10 -13.41
C ASN A 142 -2.55 1.60 -13.60
N SER A 143 -2.78 2.35 -12.52
CA SER A 143 -3.16 3.78 -12.56
C SER A 143 -2.00 4.73 -12.22
N VAL A 144 -0.81 4.22 -11.89
CA VAL A 144 0.32 5.02 -11.40
C VAL A 144 1.56 4.88 -12.28
N LYS A 145 2.48 5.85 -12.17
CA LYS A 145 3.81 5.80 -12.82
C LYS A 145 4.87 5.18 -11.91
N THR A 146 4.55 4.97 -10.65
CA THR A 146 5.40 4.36 -9.63
C THR A 146 5.73 2.93 -10.03
N GLU A 147 6.98 2.53 -9.96
CA GLU A 147 7.36 1.12 -10.07
C GLU A 147 6.86 0.36 -8.82
N VAL A 148 6.00 -0.63 -9.02
CA VAL A 148 5.49 -1.46 -7.94
C VAL A 148 6.16 -2.82 -8.00
N ARG A 149 6.94 -3.15 -6.97
CA ARG A 149 7.63 -4.43 -6.80
C ARG A 149 6.88 -5.29 -5.81
N CYS A 150 6.90 -6.60 -6.01
CA CYS A 150 6.39 -7.56 -5.04
C CYS A 150 7.49 -8.58 -4.73
N GLU A 151 7.91 -8.62 -3.47
CA GLU A 151 8.96 -9.49 -2.93
C GLU A 151 8.34 -10.39 -1.83
N PRO A 152 7.64 -11.49 -2.18
CA PRO A 152 6.98 -12.34 -1.20
C PRO A 152 7.97 -12.89 -0.18
N VAL A 153 7.57 -12.86 1.09
CA VAL A 153 8.36 -13.39 2.20
C VAL A 153 7.85 -14.79 2.55
N PHE A 154 8.74 -15.77 2.50
CA PHE A 154 8.44 -17.14 2.89
C PHE A 154 8.96 -17.40 4.32
N ALA A 155 8.20 -18.17 5.12
CA ALA A 155 8.68 -18.60 6.43
C ALA A 155 9.95 -19.45 6.29
N ALA A 156 10.93 -19.23 7.16
CA ALA A 156 12.15 -20.04 7.19
C ALA A 156 11.77 -21.50 7.45
N GLY A 157 11.91 -22.38 6.43
CA GLY A 157 11.57 -23.80 6.51
C GLY A 157 10.99 -24.41 5.22
N THR A 158 10.65 -23.59 4.21
CA THR A 158 10.17 -24.08 2.90
C THR A 158 11.25 -24.01 1.81
N ALA A 159 12.53 -24.04 2.19
CA ALA A 159 13.61 -24.18 1.24
C ALA A 159 13.58 -25.59 0.62
N ASP A 160 13.50 -25.59 -0.68
CA ASP A 160 13.57 -26.64 -1.67
C ASP A 160 14.36 -27.89 -1.20
N SER A 161 13.65 -29.02 -1.08
CA SER A 161 14.26 -30.35 -1.03
C SER A 161 14.39 -30.92 -2.45
N SER A 162 15.01 -30.18 -3.36
CA SER A 162 15.38 -30.66 -4.69
C SER A 162 16.86 -30.40 -4.97
N THR A 163 17.70 -31.19 -4.30
CA THR A 163 19.02 -31.55 -4.84
C THR A 163 19.36 -32.97 -4.39
N ASP A 164 19.68 -33.75 -5.40
CA ASP A 164 20.45 -35.03 -5.41
C ASP A 164 19.66 -36.33 -5.20
N ASP A 165 19.35 -36.98 -6.32
CA ASP A 165 20.06 -38.20 -6.78
C ASP A 165 19.89 -38.37 -8.29
#